data_919753aec9f59b9f6cc1e0820ef54040
#
_entry.id   919753aec9f59b9f6cc1e0820ef54040
#
_cell.length_a   1.000
_cell.length_b   1.000
_cell.length_c   1.000
_cell.angle_alpha   90.00
_cell.angle_beta   90.00
_cell.angle_gamma   90.00
#
_symmetry.space_group_name_H-M   'P 1'
#
loop_
_entity.id
_entity.type
_entity.pdbx_description
1 polymer ?
#
loop_
_entity_poly.entity_id
_entity_poly.type
_entity_poly.pdbx_seq_one_letter_code
_entity_poly.pdbx_strand_id
1 'polypeptide(L)' 'MAYFMQSLNNFESSCVDELQLDPETGEAKVTFSNGNSYNYFNVSKFEIKRLLDAPTQSIGRWVNNNLVNADTEFEYA' A
#
# COMPACT_ATOMS: atom_id res chain seq x y z
N MET A 1 20.84 -7.30 -4.67
CA MET A 1 20.18 -7.60 -3.40
C MET A 1 18.69 -7.71 -3.61
N ALA A 2 18.09 -8.73 -3.06
CA ALA A 2 16.65 -8.88 -3.16
C ALA A 2 15.96 -8.07 -2.07
N TYR A 3 14.83 -7.50 -2.41
CA TYR A 3 13.95 -6.91 -1.42
C TYR A 3 12.60 -7.60 -1.48
N PHE A 4 11.87 -7.54 -0.39
CA PHE A 4 10.59 -8.23 -0.29
C PHE A 4 9.47 -7.23 -0.12
N MET A 5 8.48 -7.32 -0.99
CA MET A 5 7.21 -6.67 -0.75
C MET A 5 6.37 -7.57 0.13
N GLN A 6 5.84 -7.01 1.20
CA GLN A 6 4.99 -7.76 2.11
C GLN A 6 3.54 -7.56 1.71
N SER A 7 2.83 -8.67 1.57
CA SER A 7 1.44 -8.65 1.13
C SER A 7 0.49 -8.66 2.32
N LEU A 8 -0.54 -7.83 2.24
CA LEU A 8 -1.66 -7.84 3.18
C LEU A 8 -2.89 -8.32 2.42
N ASN A 9 -3.38 -9.51 2.76
CA ASN A 9 -4.49 -10.14 2.05
C ASN A 9 -5.73 -10.37 2.90
N ASN A 10 -5.57 -10.38 4.22
CA ASN A 10 -6.65 -10.72 5.13
C ASN A 10 -7.24 -9.46 5.76
N PHE A 11 -7.77 -8.59 4.92
CA PHE A 11 -8.42 -7.38 5.40
C PHE A 11 -9.73 -7.19 4.65
N GLU A 12 -10.63 -6.44 5.25
CA GLU A 12 -11.88 -6.08 4.63
C GLU A 12 -11.80 -4.65 4.11
N SER A 13 -12.05 -4.50 2.82
CA SER A 13 -12.12 -3.18 2.21
C SER A 13 -13.00 -3.29 0.98
N SER A 14 -13.89 -2.31 0.81
CA SER A 14 -14.75 -2.27 -0.37
C SER A 14 -14.02 -1.79 -1.61
N CYS A 15 -12.85 -1.18 -1.44
CA CYS A 15 -12.12 -0.54 -2.55
C CYS A 15 -10.82 -1.24 -2.90
N VAL A 16 -10.18 -1.91 -1.95
CA VAL A 16 -8.84 -2.46 -2.13
C VAL A 16 -8.89 -3.97 -2.01
N ASP A 17 -8.43 -4.66 -3.06
CA ASP A 17 -8.36 -6.12 -3.06
C ASP A 17 -7.04 -6.65 -2.53
N GLU A 18 -5.95 -5.96 -2.83
CA GLU A 18 -4.62 -6.41 -2.43
C GLU A 18 -3.73 -5.21 -2.19
N LEU A 19 -2.84 -5.34 -1.22
CA LEU A 19 -1.86 -4.33 -0.91
C LEU A 19 -0.52 -5.00 -0.64
N GLN A 20 0.51 -4.57 -1.35
CA GLN A 20 1.89 -5.03 -1.17
C GLN A 20 2.75 -3.84 -0.80
N LEU A 21 3.55 -3.98 0.23
CA LEU A 21 4.33 -2.89 0.79
C LEU A 21 5.79 -3.28 0.95
N ASP A 22 6.68 -2.34 0.66
CA ASP A 22 8.11 -2.51 0.91
C ASP A 22 8.58 -1.40 1.85
N PRO A 23 8.81 -1.72 3.12
CA PRO A 23 9.23 -0.71 4.10
C PRO A 23 10.67 -0.24 3.92
N GLU A 24 11.46 -0.93 3.12
CA GLU A 24 12.85 -0.53 2.88
C GLU A 24 12.99 0.49 1.77
N THR A 25 12.20 0.35 0.73
CA THR A 25 12.28 1.23 -0.44
C THR A 25 11.22 2.31 -0.46
N GLY A 26 10.13 2.14 0.29
CA GLY A 26 9.01 3.06 0.26
C GLY A 26 8.12 2.83 -0.96
N GLU A 27 8.08 1.61 -1.46
CA GLU A 27 7.21 1.24 -2.57
C GLU A 27 5.95 0.55 -2.07
N ALA A 28 4.84 0.78 -2.77
CA ALA A 28 3.58 0.13 -2.48
C ALA A 28 2.88 -0.21 -3.78
N LYS A 29 2.34 -1.42 -3.84
CA LYS A 29 1.49 -1.83 -4.97
C LYS A 29 0.10 -2.08 -4.44
N VAL A 30 -0.88 -1.41 -5.00
CA VAL A 30 -2.28 -1.58 -4.61
C VAL A 30 -3.08 -2.06 -5.79
N THR A 31 -3.93 -3.06 -5.55
CA THR A 31 -4.91 -3.54 -6.51
C THR A 31 -6.29 -3.17 -5.98
N PHE A 32 -6.99 -2.36 -6.74
CA PHE A 32 -8.33 -1.93 -6.38
C PHE A 32 -9.37 -2.93 -6.87
N SER A 33 -10.55 -2.88 -6.25
CA SER A 33 -11.62 -3.81 -6.56
C SER A 33 -12.17 -3.67 -7.98
N ASN A 34 -11.90 -2.55 -8.65
CA ASN A 34 -12.25 -2.36 -10.05
C ASN A 34 -11.30 -3.04 -11.04
N GLY A 35 -10.26 -3.72 -10.53
CA GLY A 35 -9.30 -4.43 -11.34
C GLY A 35 -8.04 -3.65 -11.70
N ASN A 36 -7.99 -2.37 -11.37
CA ASN A 36 -6.82 -1.55 -11.65
C ASN A 36 -5.76 -1.73 -10.57
N SER A 37 -4.50 -1.75 -11.00
CA SER A 37 -3.35 -1.84 -10.10
C SER A 37 -2.41 -0.68 -10.34
N TYR A 38 -1.81 -0.19 -9.27
CA TYR A 38 -0.87 0.93 -9.32
C TYR A 38 0.33 0.64 -8.46
N ASN A 39 1.50 1.07 -8.92
CA ASN A 39 2.71 1.08 -8.11
C ASN A 39 2.94 2.51 -7.62
N TYR A 40 3.07 2.67 -6.32
CA TYR A 40 3.37 3.95 -5.70
C TYR A 40 4.79 3.96 -5.21
N PHE A 41 5.45 5.10 -5.35
CA PHE A 41 6.84 5.29 -4.96
C PHE A 41 6.93 6.44 -3.99
N ASN A 42 8.02 6.48 -3.24
CA ASN A 42 8.27 7.55 -2.28
C ASN A 42 7.19 7.63 -1.19
N VAL A 43 6.70 6.46 -0.81
CA VAL A 43 5.71 6.34 0.26
C VAL A 43 6.44 6.42 1.60
N SER A 44 5.79 6.98 2.61
CA SER A 44 6.38 7.08 3.95
C SER A 44 6.71 5.70 4.51
N LYS A 45 7.98 5.42 4.69
CA LYS A 45 8.44 4.15 5.26
C LYS A 45 7.93 3.96 6.68
N PHE A 46 7.82 5.05 7.42
CA PHE A 46 7.30 5.03 8.77
C PHE A 46 5.84 4.56 8.79
N GLU A 47 5.03 5.09 7.88
CA GLU A 47 3.62 4.70 7.80
C GLU A 47 3.46 3.25 7.32
N ILE A 48 4.33 2.81 6.42
CA ILE A 48 4.33 1.42 5.98
C ILE A 48 4.60 0.50 7.17
N LYS A 49 5.61 0.80 7.96
CA LYS A 49 5.96 0.00 9.13
C LYS A 49 4.84 0.00 10.16
N ARG A 50 4.21 1.14 10.37
CA ARG A 50 3.07 1.23 11.29
C ARG A 50 1.93 0.32 10.85
N LEU A 51 1.63 0.31 9.56
CA LEU A 51 0.56 -0.54 9.04
C LEU A 51 0.90 -2.01 9.19
N LEU A 52 2.14 -2.40 8.88
CA LEU A 52 2.55 -3.79 9.00
C LEU A 52 2.55 -4.27 10.45
N ASP A 53 2.87 -3.38 11.39
CA ASP A 53 2.86 -3.70 12.82
C ASP A 53 1.45 -3.77 13.40
N ALA A 54 0.53 -3.00 12.84
CA ALA A 54 -0.84 -2.92 13.35
C ALA A 54 -1.83 -2.98 12.19
N PRO A 55 -2.01 -4.17 11.58
CA PRO A 55 -2.86 -4.31 10.40
C PRO A 55 -4.35 -4.25 10.72
N THR A 56 -4.73 -3.86 11.92
CA THR A 56 -6.12 -3.72 12.32
C THR A 56 -6.74 -2.40 11.88
N GLN A 57 -5.93 -1.45 11.42
CA GLN A 57 -6.47 -0.18 10.96
C GLN A 57 -7.14 -0.34 9.59
N SER A 58 -7.96 0.64 9.22
CA SER A 58 -8.67 0.61 7.95
C SER A 58 -7.69 0.72 6.78
N ILE A 59 -7.60 -0.34 5.97
CA ILE A 59 -6.71 -0.38 4.81
C ILE A 59 -7.14 0.64 3.77
N GLY A 60 -8.45 0.74 3.50
CA GLY A 60 -8.95 1.71 2.54
C GLY A 60 -8.59 3.14 2.91
N ARG A 61 -8.74 3.49 4.19
CA ARG A 61 -8.37 4.82 4.68
C ARG A 61 -6.86 5.04 4.60
N TRP A 62 -6.09 4.03 4.98
CA TRP A 62 -4.62 4.12 4.91
C TRP A 62 -4.16 4.38 3.48
N VAL A 63 -4.71 3.63 2.52
CA VAL A 63 -4.39 3.81 1.10
C VAL A 63 -4.75 5.22 0.64
N ASN A 64 -5.95 5.71 0.97
CA ASN A 64 -6.34 7.06 0.60
C ASN A 64 -5.40 8.12 1.19
N ASN A 65 -5.06 7.98 2.46
CA ASN A 65 -4.28 9.00 3.15
C ASN A 65 -2.80 8.98 2.79
N ASN A 66 -2.25 7.80 2.50
CA ASN A 66 -0.81 7.64 2.33
C ASN A 66 -0.38 7.39 0.89
N LEU A 67 -1.31 7.05 0.01
CA LEU A 67 -1.01 6.81 -1.40
C LEU A 67 -1.74 7.79 -2.30
N VAL A 68 -3.07 7.78 -2.27
CA VAL A 68 -3.88 8.54 -3.23
C VAL A 68 -3.78 10.04 -2.97
N ASN A 69 -3.96 10.45 -1.72
CA ASN A 69 -3.97 11.87 -1.32
C ASN A 69 -2.63 12.36 -0.81
N ALA A 70 -1.63 11.50 -0.77
CA ALA A 70 -0.30 11.88 -0.34
C ALA A 70 0.54 12.37 -1.53
N ASP A 71 1.64 13.03 -1.21
CA ASP A 71 2.55 13.54 -2.22
C ASP A 71 3.49 12.43 -2.71
N THR A 72 2.91 11.41 -3.30
CA THR A 72 3.63 10.25 -3.82
C THR A 72 3.63 10.27 -5.34
N GLU A 73 4.54 9.49 -5.92
CA GLU A 73 4.56 9.23 -7.34
C GLU A 73 3.92 7.87 -7.60
N PHE A 74 3.28 7.72 -8.75
CA PHE A 74 2.70 6.43 -9.09
C PHE A 74 2.75 6.16 -10.59
N GLU A 75 2.61 4.87 -10.93
CA GLU A 75 2.45 4.44 -12.31
C GLU A 75 1.50 3.25 -12.34
N TYR A 76 0.91 2.99 -13.49
CA TYR A 76 0.06 1.80 -13.66
C TYR A 76 0.93 0.54 -13.63
N ALA A 77 0.48 -0.43 -12.87
CA ALA A 77 1.18 -1.71 -12.78
C ALA A 77 0.78 -2.66 -13.91
#